data_b91f426c81101a8fe9f1cc6790a6a514
#
_entry.id   b91f426c81101a8fe9f1cc6790a6a514
#
_cell.length_a   1.000
_cell.length_b   1.000
_cell.length_c   1.000
_cell.angle_alpha   90.00
_cell.angle_beta   90.00
_cell.angle_gamma   90.00
#
_symmetry.space_group_name_H-M   'P 1'
#
loop_
_entity.id
_entity.type
_entity.pdbx_description
1 polymer ?
#
loop_
_entity_poly.entity_id
_entity_poly.type
_entity_poly.pdbx_seq_one_letter_code
_entity_poly.pdbx_strand_id
1 'polypeptide(L)'
;EYVSYPGLKSNKYYETAKKYMPKGGCGVVSFEIKGGKEAAEKFLKNLKLAAIETHVADARTCCLNPATSTHRQLNDEQLKEAGVPAGLIRISCGLEDKNDLIADISAALYTI
;
A
#
# COMPACT_ATOMS: atom_id res chain seq x y z
N GLU A 1 -9.22 0.89 -6.18
CA GLU A 1 -10.44 0.07 -6.16
C GLU A 1 -10.83 -0.33 -4.74
N TYR A 2 -9.88 -0.70 -3.90
CA TYR A 2 -10.14 -0.98 -2.50
C TYR A 2 -8.92 -0.65 -1.64
N VAL A 3 -9.14 -0.53 -0.33
CA VAL A 3 -8.10 -0.38 0.69
C VAL A 3 -8.23 -1.54 1.68
N SER A 4 -7.14 -2.22 1.94
CA SER A 4 -7.07 -3.31 2.92
C SER A 4 -6.28 -2.86 4.15
N TYR A 5 -6.99 -2.66 5.25
CA TYR A 5 -6.42 -2.32 6.54
C TYR A 5 -7.38 -2.73 7.66
N PRO A 6 -6.94 -3.51 8.65
CA PRO A 6 -7.85 -4.05 9.68
C PRO A 6 -8.42 -2.99 10.63
N GLY A 7 -7.86 -1.79 10.66
CA GLY A 7 -8.39 -0.67 11.42
C GLY A 7 -9.58 0.04 10.78
N LEU A 8 -9.94 -0.32 9.53
CA LEU A 8 -11.13 0.22 8.87
C LEU A 8 -12.36 -0.59 9.29
N LYS A 9 -13.45 0.11 9.65
CA LYS A 9 -14.72 -0.53 10.07
C LYS A 9 -15.30 -1.45 9.01
N SER A 10 -15.04 -1.19 7.74
CA SER A 10 -15.47 -2.00 6.60
C SER A 10 -14.64 -3.26 6.39
N ASN A 11 -13.49 -3.40 7.06
CA ASN A 11 -12.63 -4.57 6.91
C ASN A 11 -13.22 -5.75 7.69
N LYS A 12 -13.22 -6.94 7.07
CA LYS A 12 -13.75 -8.17 7.68
C LYS A 12 -13.04 -8.57 8.98
N TYR A 13 -11.82 -8.11 9.19
CA TYR A 13 -11.04 -8.40 10.41
C TYR A 13 -11.06 -7.26 11.44
N TYR A 14 -11.89 -6.24 11.24
CA TYR A 14 -11.95 -5.08 12.15
C TYR A 14 -12.21 -5.48 13.60
N GLU A 15 -13.22 -6.31 13.86
CA GLU A 15 -13.55 -6.75 15.21
C GLU A 15 -12.44 -7.60 15.83
N THR A 16 -11.83 -8.49 15.04
CA THR A 16 -10.69 -9.30 15.48
C THR A 16 -9.49 -8.42 15.84
N ALA A 17 -9.17 -7.44 15.00
CA ALA A 17 -8.11 -6.48 15.25
C ALA A 17 -8.36 -5.65 16.52
N LYS A 18 -9.58 -5.19 16.72
CA LYS A 18 -9.99 -4.44 17.92
C LYS A 18 -9.83 -5.28 19.19
N LYS A 19 -10.12 -6.58 19.11
CA LYS A 19 -9.98 -7.51 20.24
C LYS A 19 -8.52 -7.73 20.63
N TYR A 20 -7.64 -8.00 19.65
CA TYR A 20 -6.25 -8.39 19.90
C TYR A 20 -5.28 -7.20 19.87
N MET A 21 -5.64 -6.11 19.22
CA MET A 21 -4.82 -4.91 19.09
C MET A 21 -5.59 -3.66 19.50
N PRO A 22 -6.08 -3.57 20.77
CA PRO A 22 -6.96 -2.48 21.19
C PRO A 22 -6.29 -1.11 21.19
N LYS A 23 -4.95 -1.05 21.25
CA LYS A 23 -4.18 0.19 21.27
C LYS A 23 -3.78 0.71 19.89
N GLY A 24 -4.08 -0.01 18.84
CA GLY A 24 -3.76 0.36 17.46
C GLY A 24 -3.43 -0.85 16.61
N GLY A 25 -3.45 -0.66 15.30
CA GLY A 25 -3.13 -1.68 14.31
C GLY A 25 -1.66 -1.64 13.88
N CYS A 26 -1.39 -2.34 12.77
CA CYS A 26 -0.06 -2.35 12.16
C CYS A 26 0.19 -1.07 11.35
N GLY A 27 1.44 -0.86 10.95
CA GLY A 27 1.86 0.24 10.08
C GLY A 27 1.83 -0.08 8.59
N VAL A 28 1.26 -1.22 8.19
CA VAL A 28 1.20 -1.64 6.78
C VAL A 28 -0.21 -1.52 6.25
N VAL A 29 -0.35 -0.82 5.13
CA VAL A 29 -1.61 -0.62 4.41
C VAL A 29 -1.43 -1.09 2.98
N SER A 30 -2.41 -1.79 2.44
CA SER A 30 -2.44 -2.17 1.03
C SER A 30 -3.68 -1.59 0.36
N PHE A 31 -3.53 -1.16 -0.89
CA PHE A 31 -4.66 -0.71 -1.70
C PHE A 31 -4.41 -1.00 -3.17
N GLU A 32 -5.48 -1.09 -3.93
CA GLU A 32 -5.42 -1.34 -5.37
C GLU A 32 -5.80 -0.08 -6.14
N ILE A 33 -4.93 0.30 -7.08
CA ILE A 33 -5.13 1.44 -7.97
C ILE A 33 -5.85 0.96 -9.25
N LYS A 34 -6.86 1.71 -9.68
CA LYS A 34 -7.49 1.52 -10.99
C LYS A 34 -6.47 1.81 -12.10
N GLY A 35 -6.45 0.99 -13.13
CA GLY A 35 -5.51 1.14 -14.23
C GLY A 35 -4.31 0.19 -14.16
N GLY A 36 -4.31 -0.71 -13.19
CA GLY A 36 -3.33 -1.80 -13.10
C GLY A 36 -1.90 -1.35 -12.87
N LYS A 37 -0.98 -2.10 -13.42
CA LYS A 37 0.46 -1.93 -13.22
C LYS A 37 1.00 -0.56 -13.64
N GLU A 38 0.56 -0.05 -14.80
CA GLU A 38 1.01 1.25 -15.31
C GLU A 38 0.62 2.40 -14.38
N ALA A 39 -0.62 2.38 -13.89
CA ALA A 39 -1.09 3.38 -12.94
C ALA A 39 -0.35 3.30 -11.60
N ALA A 40 -0.07 2.08 -11.13
CA ALA A 40 0.72 1.85 -9.92
C ALA A 40 2.15 2.40 -10.06
N GLU A 41 2.81 2.14 -11.19
CA GLU A 41 4.15 2.67 -11.45
C GLU A 41 4.16 4.20 -11.52
N LYS A 42 3.16 4.79 -12.18
CA LYS A 42 3.01 6.23 -12.26
C LYS A 42 2.80 6.87 -10.88
N PHE A 43 1.96 6.23 -10.06
CA PHE A 43 1.76 6.65 -8.67
C PHE A 43 3.09 6.67 -7.90
N LEU A 44 3.85 5.57 -7.94
CA LEU A 44 5.13 5.47 -7.24
C LEU A 44 6.14 6.53 -7.69
N LYS A 45 6.24 6.78 -8.98
CA LYS A 45 7.16 7.79 -9.55
C LYS A 45 6.84 9.22 -9.10
N ASN A 46 5.60 9.48 -8.71
CA ASN A 46 5.16 10.81 -8.29
C ASN A 46 5.19 11.01 -6.76
N LEU A 47 5.57 10.01 -6.00
CA LEU A 47 5.85 10.15 -4.57
C LEU A 47 7.13 10.96 -4.36
N LYS A 48 7.09 11.89 -3.41
CA LYS A 48 8.23 12.76 -3.09
C LYS A 48 8.81 12.49 -1.70
N LEU A 49 7.98 12.11 -0.74
CA LEU A 49 8.36 11.84 0.63
C LEU A 49 8.57 10.34 0.88
N ALA A 50 7.60 9.52 0.51
CA ALA A 50 7.71 8.07 0.63
C ALA A 50 8.73 7.51 -0.36
N ALA A 51 9.54 6.56 0.10
CA ALA A 51 10.56 5.91 -0.73
C ALA A 51 9.98 4.68 -1.45
N ILE A 52 10.53 4.36 -2.62
CA ILE A 52 10.23 3.10 -3.31
C ILE A 52 11.21 2.05 -2.80
N GLU A 53 10.77 1.27 -1.81
CA GLU A 53 11.60 0.29 -1.12
C GLU A 53 10.78 -0.94 -0.71
N THR A 54 11.46 -2.08 -0.58
CA THR A 54 10.83 -3.34 -0.15
C THR A 54 10.74 -3.50 1.35
N HIS A 55 11.31 -2.59 2.12
CA HIS A 55 11.40 -2.66 3.57
C HIS A 55 10.04 -2.53 4.26
N VAL A 56 9.93 -3.16 5.43
CA VAL A 56 8.78 -3.09 6.32
C VAL A 56 9.30 -2.68 7.69
N ALA A 57 8.51 -1.87 8.41
CA ALA A 57 8.87 -1.36 9.74
C ALA A 57 10.16 -0.53 9.76
N ASP A 58 10.47 0.15 8.66
CA ASP A 58 11.54 1.14 8.59
C ASP A 58 11.07 2.46 9.19
N ALA A 59 12.00 3.29 9.69
CA ALA A 59 11.69 4.63 10.13
C ALA A 59 11.19 5.54 9.00
N ARG A 60 11.54 5.21 7.77
CA ARG A 60 11.08 5.87 6.55
C ARG A 60 9.88 5.14 5.97
N THR A 61 8.88 5.88 5.52
CA THR A 61 7.74 5.30 4.79
C THR A 61 8.22 4.70 3.47
N CYS A 62 7.90 3.42 3.25
CA CYS A 62 8.30 2.64 2.08
C CYS A 62 7.07 2.17 1.32
N CYS A 63 7.05 2.42 0.02
CA CYS A 63 5.97 2.01 -0.89
C CYS A 63 6.51 1.12 -1.99
N LEU A 64 5.74 0.14 -2.38
CA LEU A 64 6.07 -0.67 -3.54
C LEU A 64 4.82 -1.20 -4.26
N ASN A 65 5.00 -1.55 -5.52
CA ASN A 65 4.05 -2.35 -6.27
C ASN A 65 4.60 -3.78 -6.33
N PRO A 66 3.99 -4.77 -5.65
CA PRO A 66 4.51 -6.14 -5.64
C PRO A 66 4.64 -6.77 -7.02
N ALA A 67 3.75 -6.44 -7.95
CA ALA A 67 3.79 -6.97 -9.31
C ALA A 67 5.06 -6.60 -10.09
N THR A 68 5.66 -5.45 -9.80
CA THR A 68 6.90 -4.98 -10.46
C THR A 68 8.17 -5.21 -9.63
N SER A 69 8.05 -5.64 -8.38
CA SER A 69 9.17 -5.80 -7.45
C SER A 69 9.26 -7.22 -6.91
N THR A 70 8.62 -7.50 -5.78
CA THR A 70 8.74 -8.78 -5.07
C THR A 70 8.14 -9.97 -5.83
N HIS A 71 7.15 -9.74 -6.70
CA HIS A 71 6.42 -10.75 -7.47
C HIS A 71 6.57 -10.57 -8.97
N ARG A 72 7.64 -9.90 -9.43
CA ARG A 72 7.86 -9.54 -10.84
C ARG A 72 7.99 -10.73 -11.81
N GLN A 73 8.27 -11.92 -11.30
CA GLN A 73 8.40 -13.14 -12.09
C GLN A 73 7.05 -13.80 -12.42
N LEU A 74 5.97 -13.33 -11.82
CA LEU A 74 4.63 -13.85 -12.03
C LEU A 74 3.93 -13.10 -13.16
N ASN A 75 3.14 -13.82 -13.96
CA ASN A 75 2.21 -13.21 -14.93
C ASN A 75 0.93 -12.73 -14.21
N ASP A 76 0.05 -12.04 -14.93
CA ASP A 76 -1.16 -11.44 -14.34
C ASP A 76 -2.10 -12.49 -13.70
N GLU A 77 -2.22 -13.66 -14.28
CA GLU A 77 -3.04 -14.75 -13.73
C GLU A 77 -2.44 -15.30 -12.43
N GLN A 78 -1.13 -15.54 -12.44
CA GLN A 78 -0.40 -16.00 -11.25
C GLN A 78 -0.44 -14.97 -10.12
N LEU A 79 -0.34 -13.67 -10.44
CA LEU A 79 -0.49 -12.58 -9.48
C LEU A 79 -1.88 -12.59 -8.84
N LYS A 80 -2.92 -12.79 -9.65
CA LYS A 80 -4.30 -12.86 -9.19
C LYS A 80 -4.54 -14.04 -8.27
N GLU A 81 -4.02 -15.23 -8.62
CA GLU A 81 -4.06 -16.43 -7.80
C GLU A 81 -3.32 -16.26 -6.47
N ALA A 82 -2.20 -15.55 -6.48
CA ALA A 82 -1.45 -15.22 -5.26
C ALA A 82 -2.11 -14.14 -4.39
N GLY A 83 -3.23 -13.55 -4.82
CA GLY A 83 -3.89 -12.46 -4.12
C GLY A 83 -3.17 -11.12 -4.26
N VAL A 84 -2.38 -10.95 -5.32
CA VAL A 84 -1.57 -9.76 -5.60
C VAL A 84 -1.98 -9.19 -6.97
N PRO A 85 -3.05 -8.39 -7.04
CA PRO A 85 -3.44 -7.77 -8.30
C PRO A 85 -2.37 -6.81 -8.82
N ALA A 86 -2.31 -6.62 -10.14
CA ALA A 86 -1.26 -5.85 -10.80
C ALA A 86 -1.17 -4.38 -10.32
N GLY A 87 -2.30 -3.80 -9.91
CA GLY A 87 -2.37 -2.44 -9.38
C GLY A 87 -2.20 -2.30 -7.87
N LEU A 88 -1.81 -3.38 -7.17
CA LEU A 88 -1.64 -3.36 -5.72
C LEU A 88 -0.46 -2.50 -5.31
N ILE A 89 -0.68 -1.65 -4.32
CA ILE A 89 0.36 -0.87 -3.63
C ILE A 89 0.39 -1.31 -2.18
N ARG A 90 1.58 -1.54 -1.66
CA ARG A 90 1.82 -1.75 -0.23
C ARG A 90 2.58 -0.56 0.33
N ILE A 91 2.09 0.00 1.42
CA ILE A 91 2.74 1.08 2.17
C ILE A 91 3.11 0.56 3.55
N SER A 92 4.37 0.68 3.92
CA SER A 92 4.86 0.52 5.29
C SER A 92 5.13 1.91 5.85
N CYS A 93 4.25 2.39 6.73
CA CYS A 93 4.35 3.74 7.27
C CYS A 93 5.54 3.88 8.22
N GLY A 94 6.31 4.96 8.04
CA GLY A 94 7.42 5.33 8.90
C GLY A 94 7.04 6.38 9.94
N LEU A 95 8.02 7.14 10.39
CA LEU A 95 7.89 8.11 11.47
C LEU A 95 7.63 9.54 11.00
N GLU A 96 7.47 9.76 9.70
CA GLU A 96 7.17 11.09 9.15
C GLU A 96 5.80 11.58 9.65
N ASP A 97 5.60 12.90 9.61
CA ASP A 97 4.32 13.51 9.98
C ASP A 97 3.18 12.93 9.10
N LYS A 98 2.08 12.55 9.75
CA LYS A 98 0.94 11.94 9.05
C LYS A 98 0.32 12.85 7.98
N ASN A 99 0.29 14.16 8.23
CA ASN A 99 -0.28 15.11 7.27
C ASN A 99 0.60 15.26 6.04
N ASP A 100 1.92 15.20 6.22
CA ASP A 100 2.88 15.22 5.12
C ASP A 100 2.76 13.96 4.26
N LEU A 101 2.61 12.79 4.89
CA LEU A 101 2.37 11.53 4.18
C LEU A 101 1.06 11.54 3.40
N ILE A 102 -0.02 12.04 4.01
CA ILE A 102 -1.32 12.15 3.35
C ILE A 102 -1.23 13.09 2.15
N ALA A 103 -0.54 14.22 2.29
CA ALA A 103 -0.33 15.17 1.20
C ALA A 103 0.47 14.57 0.05
N ASP A 104 1.54 13.84 0.35
CA ASP A 104 2.38 13.16 -0.64
C ASP A 104 1.59 12.11 -1.44
N ILE A 105 0.88 11.24 -0.74
CA ILE A 105 0.06 10.19 -1.34
C ILE A 105 -1.07 10.79 -2.17
N SER A 106 -1.76 11.79 -1.63
CA SER A 106 -2.85 12.47 -2.35
C SER A 106 -2.36 13.13 -3.64
N ALA A 107 -1.25 13.85 -3.58
CA ALA A 107 -0.65 14.46 -4.76
C ALA A 107 -0.29 13.42 -5.83
N ALA A 108 0.30 12.30 -5.43
CA ALA A 108 0.65 11.22 -6.35
C ALA A 108 -0.60 10.56 -6.97
N LEU A 109 -1.68 10.39 -6.21
CA LEU A 109 -2.96 9.85 -6.70
C LEU A 109 -3.62 10.77 -7.73
N TYR A 110 -3.48 12.08 -7.59
CA TYR A 110 -4.04 13.04 -8.57
C TYR A 110 -3.36 12.99 -9.93
N THR A 111 -2.20 12.36 -10.06
CA THR A 111 -1.45 12.27 -11.33
C THR A 111 -1.88 11.09 -12.21
N ILE A 112 -2.69 10.20 -11.72
CA ILE A 112 -3.11 8.98 -12.42
C ILE A 112 -4.53 9.02 -12.93
#